data_34c6f8682a42725255c5268bee1cb956
#
_entry.id   34c6f8682a42725255c5268bee1cb956
#
_cell.length_a   1.000
_cell.length_b   1.000
_cell.length_c   1.000
_cell.angle_alpha   90.00
_cell.angle_beta   90.00
_cell.angle_gamma   90.00
#
_symmetry.space_group_name_H-M   'P 1'
#
loop_
_entity.id
_entity.type
_entity.pdbx_description
1 polymer ?
#
loop_
_entity_poly.entity_id
_entity_poly.type
_entity_poly.pdbx_seq_one_letter_code
_entity_poly.pdbx_strand_id
1 'polypeptide(L)'
;MLPEYRPKKTLCDDIFPDVLIIGAGYTGIATAKKWREIRPNEQIVMIDASVSGENNSGRNSGFLLEVSLANDADAEQINRMKECNLLIARTAQKIFNEVRGSTIDCQIHRVGTFRAAASEVGKKSLRDYETFLKKSGLEYERFNKNQLHERLGTNYYSEGLYNSHCYLAQPAALIRALIEKLPNNIDLYENTPALSIKKDKKSWLVNTPKATIRSKKIVIANNAFCSKLGFARNYISPIYTYAAITEPLQQSELFSLGSEKNWGILPAHRLGSTLRLTVDGRLMIRSLYDYGCEREGANASRLLRQSLKFRFPQLSNINFESVWGGTTGFTFNGGPIWGEIEKNIYISAGCNGGGIVKGTLFGELLAMSANQLKVPKIKNLFGSASRMPSEPFRKIGFKLISMIESKRAKKEI
;
A
#
# COMPACT_ATOMS: atom_id res chain seq x y z
N MET A 1 13.47 2.22 -15.27
CA MET A 1 12.40 2.43 -16.30
C MET A 1 11.29 1.40 -16.03
N LEU A 2 10.02 1.77 -16.21
CA LEU A 2 8.94 0.78 -16.08
C LEU A 2 8.99 -0.18 -17.27
N PRO A 3 8.77 -1.50 -17.07
CA PRO A 3 8.68 -2.43 -18.18
C PRO A 3 7.53 -2.03 -19.12
N GLU A 4 7.72 -2.29 -20.42
CA GLU A 4 6.66 -2.09 -21.40
C GLU A 4 5.42 -2.92 -21.02
N TYR A 5 4.25 -2.34 -21.13
CA TYR A 5 2.99 -3.01 -20.82
C TYR A 5 1.93 -2.66 -21.86
N ARG A 6 1.32 -3.70 -22.44
CA ARG A 6 0.18 -3.51 -23.33
C ARG A 6 -1.11 -3.58 -22.51
N PRO A 7 -1.87 -2.47 -22.44
CA PRO A 7 -3.13 -2.46 -21.73
C PRO A 7 -4.09 -3.54 -22.21
N LYS A 8 -4.84 -4.11 -21.29
CA LYS A 8 -5.95 -5.02 -21.64
C LYS A 8 -7.09 -4.20 -22.26
N LYS A 9 -7.96 -4.89 -23.01
CA LYS A 9 -9.10 -4.24 -23.68
C LYS A 9 -10.03 -3.53 -22.67
N THR A 10 -10.62 -2.42 -23.10
CA THR A 10 -11.73 -1.75 -22.40
C THR A 10 -13.02 -2.54 -22.67
N LEU A 11 -13.89 -2.64 -21.68
CA LEU A 11 -15.21 -3.26 -21.86
C LEU A 11 -16.12 -2.38 -22.72
N CYS A 12 -16.64 -2.92 -23.80
CA CYS A 12 -17.53 -2.21 -24.71
C CYS A 12 -18.91 -2.87 -24.88
N ASP A 13 -19.05 -4.14 -24.46
CA ASP A 13 -20.28 -4.91 -24.60
C ASP A 13 -20.81 -5.35 -23.23
N ASP A 14 -22.10 -5.49 -23.10
CA ASP A 14 -22.76 -6.00 -21.90
C ASP A 14 -22.34 -7.44 -21.62
N ILE A 15 -22.04 -7.74 -20.36
CA ILE A 15 -21.58 -9.07 -19.92
C ILE A 15 -22.29 -9.54 -18.65
N PHE A 16 -22.26 -10.88 -18.42
CA PHE A 16 -23.00 -11.54 -17.36
C PHE A 16 -22.15 -12.52 -16.55
N PRO A 17 -21.06 -12.08 -15.90
CA PRO A 17 -20.19 -12.99 -15.14
C PRO A 17 -20.87 -13.48 -13.86
N ASP A 18 -20.41 -14.63 -13.34
CA ASP A 18 -20.81 -15.12 -12.01
C ASP A 18 -20.27 -14.20 -10.91
N VAL A 19 -19.05 -13.72 -11.10
CA VAL A 19 -18.32 -12.85 -10.13
C VAL A 19 -17.70 -11.68 -10.84
N LEU A 20 -18.00 -10.48 -10.37
CA LEU A 20 -17.34 -9.24 -10.78
C LEU A 20 -16.45 -8.72 -9.67
N ILE A 21 -15.17 -8.45 -9.99
CA ILE A 21 -14.20 -7.86 -9.07
C ILE A 21 -13.89 -6.43 -9.54
N ILE A 22 -14.16 -5.43 -8.70
CA ILE A 22 -13.94 -4.02 -8.99
C ILE A 22 -12.62 -3.57 -8.36
N GLY A 23 -11.61 -3.37 -9.20
CA GLY A 23 -10.24 -3.03 -8.85
C GLY A 23 -9.26 -4.18 -9.10
N ALA A 24 -8.27 -3.95 -9.99
CA ALA A 24 -7.20 -4.88 -10.31
C ALA A 24 -5.88 -4.55 -9.58
N GLY A 25 -5.98 -4.09 -8.34
CA GLY A 25 -4.86 -3.96 -7.41
C GLY A 25 -4.57 -5.27 -6.68
N TYR A 26 -3.66 -5.24 -5.70
CA TYR A 26 -3.23 -6.42 -4.93
C TYR A 26 -4.40 -7.23 -4.37
N THR A 27 -5.41 -6.57 -3.83
CA THR A 27 -6.60 -7.22 -3.26
C THR A 27 -7.43 -7.92 -4.34
N GLY A 28 -7.72 -7.24 -5.45
CA GLY A 28 -8.54 -7.79 -6.53
C GLY A 28 -7.87 -8.98 -7.21
N ILE A 29 -6.57 -8.86 -7.52
CA ILE A 29 -5.76 -9.95 -8.11
C ILE A 29 -5.77 -11.17 -7.20
N ALA A 30 -5.48 -10.99 -5.90
CA ALA A 30 -5.46 -12.09 -4.94
C ALA A 30 -6.83 -12.75 -4.77
N THR A 31 -7.91 -11.92 -4.76
CA THR A 31 -9.28 -12.43 -4.74
C THR A 31 -9.60 -13.27 -5.98
N ALA A 32 -9.29 -12.75 -7.17
CA ALA A 32 -9.57 -13.42 -8.43
C ALA A 32 -8.87 -14.78 -8.52
N LYS A 33 -7.58 -14.81 -8.19
CA LYS A 33 -6.78 -16.04 -8.20
C LYS A 33 -7.32 -17.08 -7.23
N LYS A 34 -7.56 -16.67 -5.96
CA LYS A 34 -8.07 -17.58 -4.95
C LYS A 34 -9.49 -18.04 -5.27
N TRP A 35 -10.32 -17.16 -5.84
CA TRP A 35 -11.67 -17.53 -6.28
C TRP A 35 -11.63 -18.58 -7.39
N ARG A 36 -10.75 -18.42 -8.37
CA ARG A 36 -10.55 -19.39 -9.46
C ARG A 36 -10.10 -20.76 -8.95
N GLU A 37 -9.20 -20.79 -7.96
CA GLU A 37 -8.78 -22.05 -7.32
C GLU A 37 -9.96 -22.79 -6.67
N ILE A 38 -10.87 -22.06 -6.02
CA ILE A 38 -12.01 -22.63 -5.30
C ILE A 38 -13.18 -22.98 -6.25
N ARG A 39 -13.40 -22.16 -7.26
CA ARG A 39 -14.53 -22.25 -8.21
C ARG A 39 -14.02 -22.23 -9.65
N PRO A 40 -13.48 -23.35 -10.15
CA PRO A 40 -12.84 -23.38 -11.47
C PRO A 40 -13.79 -23.13 -12.64
N ASN A 41 -15.09 -23.32 -12.46
CA ASN A 41 -16.11 -23.20 -13.51
C ASN A 41 -16.88 -21.85 -13.46
N GLU A 42 -16.74 -21.02 -12.41
CA GLU A 42 -17.40 -19.72 -12.37
C GLU A 42 -16.70 -18.72 -13.33
N GLN A 43 -17.47 -17.95 -14.09
CA GLN A 43 -16.92 -16.87 -14.90
C GLN A 43 -16.53 -15.68 -14.00
N ILE A 44 -15.25 -15.36 -13.98
CA ILE A 44 -14.68 -14.28 -13.16
C ILE A 44 -14.22 -13.15 -14.08
N VAL A 45 -14.75 -11.95 -13.83
CA VAL A 45 -14.35 -10.74 -14.53
C VAL A 45 -13.78 -9.75 -13.52
N MET A 46 -12.67 -9.13 -13.90
CA MET A 46 -12.07 -8.00 -13.18
C MET A 46 -12.19 -6.74 -14.04
N ILE A 47 -12.50 -5.60 -13.41
CA ILE A 47 -12.45 -4.29 -14.06
C ILE A 47 -11.57 -3.33 -13.24
N ASP A 48 -10.82 -2.47 -13.93
CA ASP A 48 -10.09 -1.36 -13.30
C ASP A 48 -10.33 -0.06 -14.07
N ALA A 49 -10.34 1.04 -13.34
CA ALA A 49 -10.56 2.37 -13.89
C ALA A 49 -9.39 2.88 -14.73
N SER A 50 -8.21 2.29 -14.60
CA SER A 50 -6.99 2.68 -15.30
C SER A 50 -6.19 1.46 -15.74
N VAL A 51 -5.07 1.73 -16.40
CA VAL A 51 -4.08 0.71 -16.79
C VAL A 51 -3.37 0.18 -15.53
N SER A 52 -3.11 -1.12 -15.52
CA SER A 52 -2.48 -1.81 -14.41
C SER A 52 -1.07 -1.28 -14.11
N GLY A 53 -0.83 -0.98 -12.84
CA GLY A 53 0.41 -0.37 -12.37
C GLY A 53 0.44 1.16 -12.43
N GLU A 54 -0.51 1.81 -13.08
CA GLU A 54 -0.57 3.28 -13.16
C GLU A 54 -1.36 3.94 -12.03
N ASN A 55 -2.12 3.16 -11.27
CA ASN A 55 -2.90 3.62 -10.12
C ASN A 55 -2.19 3.33 -8.80
N ASN A 56 -2.87 3.53 -7.67
CA ASN A 56 -2.35 3.47 -6.30
C ASN A 56 -1.52 2.22 -6.00
N SER A 57 -1.87 1.08 -6.59
CA SER A 57 -1.12 -0.17 -6.42
C SER A 57 0.28 -0.12 -7.03
N GLY A 58 0.51 0.67 -8.08
CA GLY A 58 1.82 0.91 -8.67
C GLY A 58 2.52 2.19 -8.19
N ARG A 59 1.81 3.06 -7.43
CA ARG A 59 2.31 4.37 -6.98
C ARG A 59 2.78 4.40 -5.53
N ASN A 60 2.89 3.25 -4.87
CA ASN A 60 3.37 3.15 -3.50
C ASN A 60 4.91 3.06 -3.44
N SER A 61 5.46 2.97 -2.23
CA SER A 61 6.93 2.97 -2.03
C SER A 61 7.58 1.60 -2.19
N GLY A 62 6.83 0.53 -2.46
CA GLY A 62 7.35 -0.81 -2.76
C GLY A 62 7.85 -1.61 -1.56
N PHE A 63 7.40 -1.32 -0.34
CA PHE A 63 7.74 -2.09 0.86
C PHE A 63 6.76 -3.24 1.07
N LEU A 64 7.25 -4.47 1.01
CA LEU A 64 6.53 -5.67 1.40
C LEU A 64 7.02 -6.10 2.79
N LEU A 65 6.38 -5.56 3.82
CA LEU A 65 6.74 -5.87 5.19
C LEU A 65 6.26 -7.27 5.57
N GLU A 66 7.13 -8.04 6.20
CA GLU A 66 6.83 -9.37 6.78
C GLU A 66 6.31 -9.25 8.23
N VAL A 67 6.23 -8.03 8.74
CA VAL A 67 5.76 -7.70 10.10
C VAL A 67 4.74 -6.59 10.06
N SER A 68 3.96 -6.45 11.11
CA SER A 68 3.00 -5.37 11.26
C SER A 68 3.67 -4.00 11.19
N LEU A 69 2.99 -3.03 10.59
CA LEU A 69 3.42 -1.63 10.62
C LEU A 69 3.54 -1.15 12.07
N ALA A 70 4.45 -0.20 12.32
CA ALA A 70 4.65 0.34 13.67
C ALA A 70 3.37 0.94 14.28
N ASN A 71 2.50 1.52 13.46
CA ASN A 71 1.21 2.05 13.91
C ASN A 71 0.19 0.97 14.27
N ASP A 72 0.39 -0.26 13.79
CA ASP A 72 -0.44 -1.43 14.09
C ASP A 72 0.20 -2.32 15.17
N ALA A 73 1.47 -2.05 15.52
CA ALA A 73 2.23 -2.83 16.49
C ALA A 73 1.71 -2.58 17.91
N ASP A 74 1.38 -3.68 18.59
CA ASP A 74 0.84 -3.66 19.95
C ASP A 74 1.58 -4.67 20.82
N ALA A 75 2.49 -4.16 21.63
CA ALA A 75 3.31 -4.97 22.50
C ALA A 75 2.55 -5.56 23.71
N GLU A 76 1.34 -5.09 23.99
CA GLU A 76 0.48 -5.63 25.05
C GLU A 76 -0.34 -6.83 24.57
N GLN A 77 -0.67 -6.89 23.27
CA GLN A 77 -1.39 -7.99 22.64
C GLN A 77 -0.48 -8.91 21.82
N ILE A 78 0.66 -9.29 22.41
CA ILE A 78 1.76 -9.95 21.69
C ILE A 78 1.35 -11.26 20.99
N ASN A 79 0.48 -12.07 21.58
CA ASN A 79 0.04 -13.34 20.99
C ASN A 79 -0.78 -13.08 19.71
N ARG A 80 -1.68 -12.11 19.74
CA ARG A 80 -2.42 -11.65 18.56
C ARG A 80 -1.47 -11.16 17.48
N MET A 81 -0.48 -10.36 17.88
CA MET A 81 0.49 -9.79 16.94
C MET A 81 1.39 -10.85 16.29
N LYS A 82 1.78 -11.90 17.04
CA LYS A 82 2.52 -13.03 16.46
C LYS A 82 1.71 -13.76 15.39
N GLU A 83 0.42 -13.99 15.62
CA GLU A 83 -0.45 -14.59 14.60
C GLU A 83 -0.61 -13.68 13.37
N CYS A 84 -0.80 -12.38 13.57
CA CYS A 84 -0.85 -11.40 12.48
C CYS A 84 0.46 -11.40 11.67
N ASN A 85 1.62 -11.35 12.34
CA ASN A 85 2.93 -11.35 11.70
C ASN A 85 3.16 -12.64 10.90
N LEU A 86 2.73 -13.80 11.41
CA LEU A 86 2.84 -15.06 10.69
C LEU A 86 2.05 -15.04 9.37
N LEU A 87 0.80 -14.54 9.40
CA LEU A 87 -0.02 -14.41 8.20
C LEU A 87 0.59 -13.42 7.20
N ILE A 88 1.07 -12.29 7.69
CA ILE A 88 1.72 -11.25 6.88
C ILE A 88 3.00 -11.79 6.24
N ALA A 89 3.89 -12.44 7.01
CA ALA A 89 5.14 -12.99 6.51
C ALA A 89 4.93 -14.07 5.45
N ARG A 90 4.00 -15.00 5.69
CA ARG A 90 3.63 -16.04 4.70
C ARG A 90 3.10 -15.44 3.41
N THR A 91 2.31 -14.35 3.51
CA THR A 91 1.77 -13.67 2.33
C THR A 91 2.87 -12.94 1.56
N ALA A 92 3.79 -12.27 2.25
CA ALA A 92 4.94 -11.61 1.61
C ALA A 92 5.82 -12.61 0.87
N GLN A 93 6.12 -13.75 1.51
CA GLN A 93 6.86 -14.84 0.89
C GLN A 93 6.13 -15.45 -0.33
N LYS A 94 4.80 -15.58 -0.25
CA LYS A 94 3.99 -16.06 -1.36
C LYS A 94 4.07 -15.11 -2.56
N ILE A 95 3.94 -13.80 -2.33
CA ILE A 95 4.10 -12.78 -3.40
C ILE A 95 5.48 -12.91 -4.05
N PHE A 96 6.54 -12.98 -3.25
CA PHE A 96 7.91 -13.15 -3.75
C PHE A 96 8.06 -14.40 -4.63
N ASN A 97 7.59 -15.54 -4.16
CA ASN A 97 7.67 -16.81 -4.89
C ASN A 97 6.87 -16.77 -6.20
N GLU A 98 5.72 -16.11 -6.19
CA GLU A 98 4.85 -15.99 -7.35
C GLU A 98 5.47 -15.17 -8.48
N VAL A 99 6.08 -14.02 -8.15
CA VAL A 99 6.65 -13.12 -9.16
C VAL A 99 8.05 -13.51 -9.61
N ARG A 100 8.74 -14.36 -8.86
CA ARG A 100 10.09 -14.84 -9.20
C ARG A 100 10.19 -15.50 -10.57
N GLY A 101 9.08 -16.10 -11.06
CA GLY A 101 9.01 -16.72 -12.39
C GLY A 101 8.30 -15.85 -13.44
N SER A 102 8.14 -14.54 -13.21
CA SER A 102 7.58 -13.59 -14.19
C SER A 102 8.63 -13.18 -15.22
N THR A 103 8.19 -12.84 -16.42
CA THR A 103 9.04 -12.21 -17.45
C THR A 103 9.35 -10.76 -17.10
N ILE A 104 8.57 -10.17 -16.21
CA ILE A 104 8.71 -8.78 -15.74
C ILE A 104 9.62 -8.76 -14.50
N ASP A 105 10.78 -8.10 -14.60
CA ASP A 105 11.64 -7.87 -13.45
C ASP A 105 11.00 -6.85 -12.49
N CYS A 106 10.60 -7.33 -11.33
CA CYS A 106 10.03 -6.51 -10.26
C CYS A 106 11.08 -5.87 -9.36
N GLN A 107 12.38 -6.11 -9.59
CA GLN A 107 13.47 -5.69 -8.69
C GLN A 107 13.17 -6.04 -7.22
N ILE A 108 12.62 -7.23 -6.99
CA ILE A 108 12.20 -7.65 -5.65
C ILE A 108 13.34 -8.33 -4.91
N HIS A 109 13.77 -7.71 -3.80
CA HIS A 109 14.87 -8.20 -2.97
C HIS A 109 14.50 -8.13 -1.49
N ARG A 110 14.84 -9.19 -0.73
CA ARG A 110 14.71 -9.20 0.73
C ARG A 110 15.92 -8.53 1.35
N VAL A 111 15.82 -7.25 1.59
CA VAL A 111 16.92 -6.38 2.07
C VAL A 111 16.64 -5.78 3.45
N GLY A 112 15.51 -6.12 4.06
CA GLY A 112 15.11 -5.50 5.32
C GLY A 112 14.69 -4.05 5.17
N THR A 113 14.59 -3.35 6.30
CA THR A 113 14.24 -1.94 6.33
C THR A 113 14.81 -1.25 7.56
N PHE A 114 15.23 -0.01 7.38
CA PHE A 114 15.55 0.91 8.46
C PHE A 114 14.29 1.63 8.93
N ARG A 115 14.22 1.89 10.24
CA ARG A 115 13.26 2.82 10.82
C ARG A 115 14.05 3.84 11.61
N ALA A 116 13.95 5.12 11.25
CA ALA A 116 14.84 6.14 11.77
C ALA A 116 14.07 7.33 12.37
N ALA A 117 14.63 7.93 13.42
CA ALA A 117 14.07 9.03 14.18
C ALA A 117 15.01 10.24 14.19
N ALA A 118 14.46 11.45 13.99
CA ALA A 118 15.17 12.72 14.03
C ALA A 118 14.73 13.64 15.18
N SER A 119 13.65 13.30 15.89
CA SER A 119 13.08 14.09 16.99
C SER A 119 12.81 13.23 18.23
N GLU A 120 12.59 13.85 19.38
CA GLU A 120 12.27 13.13 20.63
C GLU A 120 10.96 12.33 20.52
N VAL A 121 9.96 12.85 19.78
CA VAL A 121 8.72 12.13 19.54
C VAL A 121 8.98 10.91 18.65
N GLY A 122 9.81 11.05 17.62
CA GLY A 122 10.25 9.94 16.77
C GLY A 122 11.03 8.89 17.56
N LYS A 123 11.97 9.30 18.43
CA LYS A 123 12.72 8.39 19.31
C LYS A 123 11.82 7.61 20.25
N LYS A 124 10.77 8.25 20.82
CA LYS A 124 9.78 7.53 21.64
C LYS A 124 9.08 6.45 20.82
N SER A 125 8.56 6.80 19.66
CA SER A 125 7.90 5.81 18.76
C SER A 125 8.86 4.69 18.34
N LEU A 126 10.15 5.00 18.19
CA LEU A 126 11.17 3.99 17.85
C LEU A 126 11.36 3.01 19.01
N ARG A 127 11.43 3.48 20.28
CA ARG A 127 11.51 2.63 21.46
C ARG A 127 10.28 1.75 21.67
N ASP A 128 9.09 2.29 21.39
CA ASP A 128 7.85 1.51 21.43
C ASP A 128 7.88 0.38 20.41
N TYR A 129 8.37 0.66 19.20
CA TYR A 129 8.53 -0.34 18.15
C TYR A 129 9.63 -1.37 18.46
N GLU A 130 10.75 -0.95 19.06
CA GLU A 130 11.80 -1.83 19.54
C GLU A 130 11.27 -2.83 20.57
N THR A 131 10.46 -2.33 21.53
CA THR A 131 9.79 -3.16 22.53
C THR A 131 8.89 -4.23 21.88
N PHE A 132 8.15 -3.83 20.85
CA PHE A 132 7.32 -4.75 20.07
C PHE A 132 8.17 -5.83 19.36
N LEU A 133 9.26 -5.45 18.68
CA LEU A 133 10.14 -6.40 18.00
C LEU A 133 10.72 -7.42 18.99
N LYS A 134 11.25 -6.93 20.11
CA LYS A 134 11.80 -7.77 21.18
C LYS A 134 10.77 -8.76 21.73
N LYS A 135 9.58 -8.30 22.10
CA LYS A 135 8.49 -9.17 22.61
C LYS A 135 7.98 -10.15 21.55
N SER A 136 8.05 -9.78 20.28
CA SER A 136 7.68 -10.66 19.16
C SER A 136 8.72 -11.73 18.85
N GLY A 137 9.93 -11.63 19.41
CA GLY A 137 11.07 -12.50 19.11
C GLY A 137 11.64 -12.26 17.71
N LEU A 138 11.52 -11.02 17.21
CA LEU A 138 12.03 -10.61 15.90
C LEU A 138 13.41 -9.97 16.07
N GLU A 139 14.35 -10.40 15.25
CA GLU A 139 15.71 -9.86 15.27
C GLU A 139 15.71 -8.42 14.72
N TYR A 140 16.51 -7.58 15.36
CA TYR A 140 16.74 -6.21 14.96
C TYR A 140 18.12 -5.72 15.40
N GLU A 141 18.63 -4.71 14.73
CA GLU A 141 19.85 -3.99 15.08
C GLU A 141 19.52 -2.54 15.39
N ARG A 142 20.19 -1.98 16.40
CA ARG A 142 20.05 -0.56 16.77
C ARG A 142 21.25 0.23 16.31
N PHE A 143 21.01 1.40 15.74
CA PHE A 143 22.02 2.28 15.19
C PHE A 143 21.96 3.67 15.85
N ASN A 144 23.13 4.18 16.23
CA ASN A 144 23.32 5.58 16.58
C ASN A 144 23.52 6.44 15.32
N LYS A 145 23.63 7.76 15.51
CA LYS A 145 23.77 8.72 14.41
C LYS A 145 24.97 8.43 13.49
N ASN A 146 26.14 8.09 14.05
CA ASN A 146 27.35 7.86 13.28
C ASN A 146 27.23 6.59 12.45
N GLN A 147 26.68 5.53 13.00
CA GLN A 147 26.42 4.29 12.30
C GLN A 147 25.39 4.47 11.18
N LEU A 148 24.33 5.29 11.39
CA LEU A 148 23.39 5.63 10.32
C LEU A 148 24.03 6.46 9.21
N HIS A 149 24.95 7.37 9.56
CA HIS A 149 25.70 8.11 8.56
C HIS A 149 26.60 7.19 7.72
N GLU A 150 27.33 6.29 8.34
CA GLU A 150 28.17 5.30 7.66
C GLU A 150 27.36 4.41 6.71
N ARG A 151 26.18 3.93 7.16
CA ARG A 151 25.32 3.01 6.39
C ARG A 151 24.51 3.72 5.30
N LEU A 152 23.99 4.92 5.57
CA LEU A 152 22.95 5.59 4.75
C LEU A 152 23.37 6.97 4.24
N GLY A 153 24.58 7.46 4.56
CA GLY A 153 25.09 8.75 4.12
C GLY A 153 24.37 9.98 4.67
N THR A 154 23.62 9.85 5.77
CA THR A 154 22.84 10.96 6.30
C THR A 154 23.11 11.23 7.78
N ASN A 155 23.26 12.51 8.12
CA ASN A 155 23.36 12.99 9.51
C ASN A 155 22.02 13.49 10.09
N TYR A 156 20.94 13.32 9.34
CA TYR A 156 19.62 13.83 9.71
C TYR A 156 19.00 13.09 10.89
N TYR A 157 19.12 11.77 10.90
CA TYR A 157 18.57 10.94 11.95
C TYR A 157 19.53 10.77 13.11
N SER A 158 18.97 10.75 14.32
CA SER A 158 19.76 10.57 15.57
C SER A 158 19.86 9.12 16.02
N GLU A 159 18.85 8.32 15.72
CA GLU A 159 18.76 6.91 16.07
C GLU A 159 17.99 6.14 15.00
N GLY A 160 18.23 4.83 14.87
CA GLY A 160 17.51 3.96 13.97
C GLY A 160 17.50 2.51 14.45
N LEU A 161 16.55 1.77 13.90
CA LEU A 161 16.46 0.31 13.98
C LEU A 161 16.50 -0.24 12.57
N TYR A 162 17.18 -1.36 12.39
CA TYR A 162 17.10 -2.17 11.19
C TYR A 162 16.51 -3.53 11.55
N ASN A 163 15.68 -4.08 10.69
CA ASN A 163 15.26 -5.48 10.73
C ASN A 163 15.22 -6.06 9.31
N SER A 164 15.49 -7.36 9.19
CA SER A 164 15.57 -8.07 7.91
C SER A 164 14.20 -8.44 7.30
N HIS A 165 13.09 -8.13 7.98
CA HIS A 165 11.75 -8.59 7.65
C HIS A 165 11.03 -7.70 6.64
N CYS A 166 11.66 -7.45 5.48
CA CYS A 166 11.07 -6.63 4.41
C CYS A 166 11.67 -6.97 3.06
N TYR A 167 10.81 -7.07 2.03
CA TYR A 167 11.23 -6.98 0.64
C TYR A 167 10.99 -5.57 0.11
N LEU A 168 11.89 -5.10 -0.74
CA LEU A 168 11.68 -3.91 -1.57
C LEU A 168 11.44 -4.36 -3.01
N ALA A 169 10.46 -3.75 -3.68
CA ALA A 169 10.13 -4.06 -5.06
C ALA A 169 9.75 -2.80 -5.83
N GLN A 170 9.87 -2.80 -7.14
CA GLN A 170 9.29 -1.78 -8.02
C GLN A 170 7.77 -2.04 -8.12
N PRO A 171 6.90 -1.18 -7.54
CA PRO A 171 5.51 -1.53 -7.31
C PRO A 171 4.66 -1.65 -8.58
N ALA A 172 4.93 -0.86 -9.62
CA ALA A 172 4.19 -0.97 -10.88
C ALA A 172 4.59 -2.23 -11.64
N ALA A 173 5.88 -2.60 -11.66
CA ALA A 173 6.35 -3.86 -12.21
C ALA A 173 5.76 -5.05 -11.43
N LEU A 174 5.68 -4.94 -10.11
CA LEU A 174 5.10 -5.98 -9.25
C LEU A 174 3.62 -6.26 -9.60
N ILE A 175 2.81 -5.21 -9.78
CA ILE A 175 1.40 -5.39 -10.21
C ILE A 175 1.31 -6.04 -11.58
N ARG A 176 2.13 -5.59 -12.54
CA ARG A 176 2.14 -6.14 -13.91
C ARG A 176 2.56 -7.62 -13.92
N ALA A 177 3.56 -7.98 -13.11
CA ALA A 177 3.97 -9.37 -12.94
C ALA A 177 2.86 -10.25 -12.31
N LEU A 178 2.16 -9.74 -11.31
CA LEU A 178 1.03 -10.45 -10.71
C LEU A 178 -0.13 -10.65 -11.70
N ILE A 179 -0.36 -9.70 -12.61
CA ILE A 179 -1.35 -9.80 -13.68
C ILE A 179 -0.90 -10.79 -14.75
N GLU A 180 0.39 -10.82 -15.11
CA GLU A 180 0.95 -11.85 -16.01
C GLU A 180 0.68 -13.27 -15.47
N LYS A 181 0.69 -13.42 -14.14
CA LYS A 181 0.42 -14.70 -13.47
C LYS A 181 -1.07 -14.97 -13.19
N LEU A 182 -1.99 -14.14 -13.71
CA LEU A 182 -3.41 -14.48 -13.66
C LEU A 182 -3.72 -15.69 -14.53
N PRO A 183 -4.57 -16.62 -14.06
CA PRO A 183 -5.10 -17.69 -14.90
C PRO A 183 -5.78 -17.14 -16.17
N ASN A 184 -5.57 -17.78 -17.31
CA ASN A 184 -6.06 -17.34 -18.62
C ASN A 184 -7.60 -17.23 -18.72
N ASN A 185 -8.33 -17.88 -17.82
CA ASN A 185 -9.77 -17.87 -17.75
C ASN A 185 -10.33 -16.84 -16.74
N ILE A 186 -9.54 -15.81 -16.40
CA ILE A 186 -9.98 -14.62 -15.70
C ILE A 186 -9.89 -13.44 -16.66
N ASP A 187 -11.03 -12.84 -16.99
CA ASP A 187 -11.07 -11.69 -17.89
C ASP A 187 -10.75 -10.41 -17.11
N LEU A 188 -9.80 -9.64 -17.60
CA LEU A 188 -9.46 -8.30 -17.07
C LEU A 188 -9.75 -7.24 -18.12
N TYR A 189 -10.55 -6.24 -17.74
CA TYR A 189 -10.82 -5.04 -18.52
C TYR A 189 -10.23 -3.82 -17.83
N GLU A 190 -9.32 -3.14 -18.49
CA GLU A 190 -8.71 -1.90 -18.04
C GLU A 190 -9.43 -0.69 -18.64
N ASN A 191 -9.17 0.53 -18.11
CA ASN A 191 -9.89 1.74 -18.49
C ASN A 191 -11.42 1.58 -18.45
N THR A 192 -11.89 0.77 -17.48
CA THR A 192 -13.29 0.40 -17.30
C THR A 192 -13.73 0.73 -15.86
N PRO A 193 -13.98 2.02 -15.56
CA PRO A 193 -14.41 2.41 -14.22
C PRO A 193 -15.84 1.96 -13.94
N ALA A 194 -16.08 1.38 -12.75
CA ALA A 194 -17.43 1.21 -12.22
C ALA A 194 -17.99 2.58 -11.81
N LEU A 195 -19.13 2.98 -12.39
CA LEU A 195 -19.78 4.27 -12.13
C LEU A 195 -20.86 4.17 -11.07
N SER A 196 -21.60 3.06 -11.06
CA SER A 196 -22.66 2.81 -10.07
C SER A 196 -22.91 1.31 -9.91
N ILE A 197 -23.42 0.93 -8.75
CA ILE A 197 -23.84 -0.42 -8.43
C ILE A 197 -25.30 -0.35 -7.96
N LYS A 198 -26.18 -1.13 -8.57
CA LYS A 198 -27.60 -1.19 -8.23
C LYS A 198 -28.06 -2.62 -8.13
N LYS A 199 -28.96 -2.90 -7.18
CA LYS A 199 -29.59 -4.21 -7.07
C LYS A 199 -30.58 -4.42 -8.22
N ASP A 200 -30.53 -5.60 -8.83
CA ASP A 200 -31.44 -6.00 -9.91
C ASP A 200 -31.92 -7.43 -9.67
N LYS A 201 -33.12 -7.55 -9.10
CA LYS A 201 -33.76 -8.84 -8.71
C LYS A 201 -32.81 -9.71 -7.86
N LYS A 202 -32.25 -10.75 -8.44
CA LYS A 202 -31.31 -11.71 -7.79
C LYS A 202 -29.85 -11.44 -8.11
N SER A 203 -29.56 -10.37 -8.86
CA SER A 203 -28.22 -9.97 -9.34
C SER A 203 -27.92 -8.52 -8.98
N TRP A 204 -26.75 -8.06 -9.37
CA TRP A 204 -26.28 -6.69 -9.25
C TRP A 204 -25.94 -6.15 -10.62
N LEU A 205 -26.35 -4.92 -10.90
CA LEU A 205 -26.09 -4.19 -12.12
C LEU A 205 -25.01 -3.16 -11.85
N VAL A 206 -23.90 -3.23 -12.60
CA VAL A 206 -22.80 -2.28 -12.53
C VAL A 206 -22.71 -1.55 -13.85
N ASN A 207 -22.85 -0.23 -13.82
CA ASN A 207 -22.68 0.61 -15.01
C ASN A 207 -21.21 1.00 -15.17
N THR A 208 -20.73 0.93 -16.38
CA THR A 208 -19.45 1.48 -16.85
C THR A 208 -19.71 2.54 -17.94
N PRO A 209 -18.71 3.27 -18.43
CA PRO A 209 -18.93 4.28 -19.48
C PRO A 209 -19.51 3.74 -20.78
N LYS A 210 -19.23 2.47 -21.13
CA LYS A 210 -19.59 1.92 -22.45
C LYS A 210 -20.48 0.67 -22.39
N ALA A 211 -20.61 0.05 -21.23
CA ALA A 211 -21.32 -1.21 -21.08
C ALA A 211 -21.89 -1.38 -19.68
N THR A 212 -22.77 -2.34 -19.54
CA THR A 212 -23.38 -2.75 -18.27
C THR A 212 -22.92 -4.16 -17.93
N ILE A 213 -22.60 -4.39 -16.66
CA ILE A 213 -22.24 -5.70 -16.13
C ILE A 213 -23.32 -6.17 -15.18
N ARG A 214 -23.94 -7.31 -15.46
CA ARG A 214 -24.87 -7.96 -14.53
C ARG A 214 -24.19 -9.16 -13.90
N SER A 215 -23.96 -9.13 -12.58
CA SER A 215 -23.24 -10.20 -11.87
C SER A 215 -24.03 -10.70 -10.66
N LYS A 216 -23.87 -12.00 -10.36
CA LYS A 216 -24.49 -12.62 -9.17
C LYS A 216 -23.78 -12.19 -7.87
N LYS A 217 -22.47 -11.99 -7.94
CA LYS A 217 -21.62 -11.62 -6.80
C LYS A 217 -20.68 -10.48 -7.20
N ILE A 218 -20.49 -9.54 -6.31
CA ILE A 218 -19.55 -8.41 -6.50
C ILE A 218 -18.51 -8.41 -5.39
N VAL A 219 -17.26 -8.18 -5.78
CA VAL A 219 -16.16 -7.90 -4.86
C VAL A 219 -15.66 -6.48 -5.08
N ILE A 220 -15.74 -5.67 -4.03
CA ILE A 220 -15.25 -4.28 -4.02
C ILE A 220 -13.83 -4.27 -3.49
N ALA A 221 -12.86 -4.11 -4.39
CA ALA A 221 -11.43 -4.15 -4.10
C ALA A 221 -10.70 -2.84 -4.49
N ASN A 222 -11.45 -1.74 -4.66
CA ASN A 222 -10.95 -0.43 -5.08
C ASN A 222 -10.59 0.50 -3.90
N ASN A 223 -10.40 -0.05 -2.70
CA ASN A 223 -9.92 0.60 -1.48
C ASN A 223 -10.65 1.94 -1.17
N ALA A 224 -9.93 3.07 -1.13
CA ALA A 224 -10.49 4.38 -0.80
C ALA A 224 -11.67 4.80 -1.68
N PHE A 225 -11.71 4.32 -2.92
CA PHE A 225 -12.74 4.69 -3.90
C PHE A 225 -14.06 3.92 -3.75
N CYS A 226 -14.15 2.95 -2.84
CA CYS A 226 -15.42 2.27 -2.54
C CYS A 226 -16.51 3.25 -2.08
N SER A 227 -16.13 4.35 -1.43
CA SER A 227 -17.03 5.41 -1.00
C SER A 227 -17.73 6.14 -2.15
N LYS A 228 -17.09 6.23 -3.33
CA LYS A 228 -17.68 6.80 -4.56
C LYS A 228 -18.80 5.92 -5.12
N LEU A 229 -18.73 4.61 -4.87
CA LEU A 229 -19.75 3.63 -5.25
C LEU A 229 -20.87 3.50 -4.20
N GLY A 230 -20.83 4.30 -3.13
CA GLY A 230 -21.85 4.31 -2.09
C GLY A 230 -21.52 3.48 -0.84
N PHE A 231 -20.44 2.71 -0.86
CA PHE A 231 -20.09 1.79 0.23
C PHE A 231 -19.09 2.41 1.20
N ALA A 232 -19.24 2.08 2.48
CA ALA A 232 -18.31 2.45 3.56
C ALA A 232 -18.04 3.97 3.70
N ARG A 233 -18.89 4.86 3.22
CA ARG A 233 -18.71 6.33 3.22
C ARG A 233 -18.31 6.92 4.57
N ASN A 234 -18.84 6.34 5.67
CA ASN A 234 -18.57 6.82 7.03
C ASN A 234 -17.48 6.03 7.75
N TYR A 235 -16.68 5.22 7.04
CA TYR A 235 -15.67 4.36 7.63
C TYR A 235 -14.30 4.55 7.01
N ILE A 236 -14.19 5.18 5.83
CA ILE A 236 -12.94 5.35 5.09
C ILE A 236 -12.79 6.78 4.57
N SER A 237 -11.55 7.26 4.58
CA SER A 237 -11.17 8.55 4.01
C SER A 237 -10.01 8.38 3.04
N PRO A 238 -10.10 9.00 1.84
CA PRO A 238 -8.97 9.09 0.93
C PRO A 238 -7.96 10.11 1.46
N ILE A 239 -6.74 9.65 1.73
CA ILE A 239 -5.61 10.50 2.08
C ILE A 239 -4.60 10.44 0.94
N TYR A 240 -4.29 11.59 0.38
CA TYR A 240 -3.31 11.74 -0.67
C TYR A 240 -1.92 11.87 -0.08
N THR A 241 -0.96 11.21 -0.69
CA THR A 241 0.46 11.31 -0.38
C THR A 241 1.25 11.42 -1.66
N TYR A 242 2.44 12.00 -1.59
CA TYR A 242 3.22 12.32 -2.78
C TYR A 242 4.58 11.68 -2.70
N ALA A 243 5.09 11.28 -3.83
CA ALA A 243 6.44 10.76 -3.96
C ALA A 243 7.16 11.44 -5.13
N ALA A 244 8.47 11.47 -5.03
CA ALA A 244 9.37 11.87 -6.08
C ALA A 244 10.53 10.89 -6.17
N ILE A 245 11.06 10.70 -7.35
CA ILE A 245 12.25 9.88 -7.60
C ILE A 245 13.25 10.68 -8.42
N THR A 246 14.52 10.56 -8.08
CA THR A 246 15.60 11.22 -8.82
C THR A 246 15.87 10.53 -10.16
N GLU A 247 16.59 11.19 -11.05
CA GLU A 247 17.36 10.51 -12.08
C GLU A 247 18.34 9.51 -11.43
N PRO A 248 18.91 8.55 -12.19
CA PRO A 248 19.98 7.71 -11.68
C PRO A 248 21.13 8.57 -11.15
N LEU A 249 21.54 8.32 -9.91
CA LEU A 249 22.62 9.05 -9.26
C LEU A 249 23.96 8.71 -9.89
N GLN A 250 24.84 9.70 -9.96
CA GLN A 250 26.23 9.50 -10.39
C GLN A 250 27.00 8.67 -9.35
N GLN A 251 28.09 8.04 -9.76
CA GLN A 251 28.87 7.17 -8.86
C GLN A 251 29.35 7.91 -7.59
N SER A 252 29.77 9.17 -7.71
CA SER A 252 30.18 10.00 -6.57
C SER A 252 29.02 10.29 -5.60
N GLU A 253 27.82 10.49 -6.14
CA GLU A 253 26.60 10.71 -5.37
C GLU A 253 26.18 9.44 -4.62
N LEU A 254 26.25 8.29 -5.30
CA LEU A 254 25.99 6.98 -4.67
C LEU A 254 26.99 6.70 -3.54
N PHE A 255 28.26 7.00 -3.72
CA PHE A 255 29.25 6.88 -2.63
C PHE A 255 28.92 7.76 -1.43
N SER A 256 28.31 8.92 -1.63
CA SER A 256 27.91 9.83 -0.56
C SER A 256 26.71 9.32 0.25
N LEU A 257 25.99 8.29 -0.23
CA LEU A 257 24.85 7.66 0.44
C LEU A 257 25.24 6.48 1.35
N GLY A 258 26.51 6.37 1.73
CA GLY A 258 27.01 5.35 2.65
C GLY A 258 27.24 3.99 2.00
N SER A 259 27.35 2.96 2.83
CA SER A 259 27.73 1.62 2.41
C SER A 259 26.59 0.77 1.85
N GLU A 260 25.34 1.09 2.18
CA GLU A 260 24.15 0.33 1.71
C GLU A 260 23.79 0.70 0.27
N LYS A 261 23.50 -0.32 -0.57
CA LYS A 261 23.22 -0.10 -2.00
C LYS A 261 21.75 -0.22 -2.41
N ASN A 262 20.96 -0.91 -1.63
CA ASN A 262 19.52 -1.08 -1.87
C ASN A 262 18.83 -1.07 -0.51
N TRP A 263 18.30 0.06 -0.12
CA TRP A 263 17.77 0.24 1.20
C TRP A 263 16.45 1.02 1.21
N GLY A 264 15.69 0.85 2.28
CA GLY A 264 14.50 1.64 2.54
C GLY A 264 14.45 2.13 3.98
N ILE A 265 14.08 3.40 4.18
CA ILE A 265 13.83 4.00 5.49
C ILE A 265 12.34 4.24 5.64
N LEU A 266 11.75 3.66 6.67
CA LEU A 266 10.42 4.03 7.16
C LEU A 266 10.57 5.04 8.31
N PRO A 267 9.74 6.08 8.36
CA PRO A 267 9.82 7.06 9.45
C PRO A 267 9.41 6.44 10.78
N ALA A 268 10.02 6.89 11.87
CA ALA A 268 9.57 6.55 13.22
C ALA A 268 8.25 7.26 13.55
N HIS A 269 8.05 8.48 13.07
CA HIS A 269 6.80 9.24 13.24
C HIS A 269 5.86 9.07 12.06
N ARG A 270 4.54 8.94 12.34
CA ARG A 270 3.51 8.66 11.32
C ARG A 270 3.40 9.66 10.17
N LEU A 271 3.79 10.93 10.37
CA LEU A 271 3.82 11.97 9.34
C LEU A 271 5.20 12.11 8.68
N GLY A 272 6.18 11.31 9.06
CA GLY A 272 7.53 11.39 8.53
C GLY A 272 7.65 10.91 7.09
N SER A 273 8.82 11.15 6.51
CA SER A 273 9.11 10.79 5.13
C SER A 273 9.64 9.37 5.00
N THR A 274 9.14 8.63 4.02
CA THR A 274 9.70 7.36 3.58
C THR A 274 10.75 7.62 2.52
N LEU A 275 11.89 6.94 2.59
CA LEU A 275 12.98 7.03 1.63
C LEU A 275 13.35 5.64 1.10
N ARG A 276 13.82 5.58 -0.12
CA ARG A 276 14.30 4.35 -0.74
C ARG A 276 15.38 4.64 -1.75
N LEU A 277 16.54 3.99 -1.62
CA LEU A 277 17.52 3.86 -2.68
C LEU A 277 17.18 2.59 -3.48
N THR A 278 16.98 2.75 -4.78
CA THR A 278 16.61 1.65 -5.68
C THR A 278 17.84 0.93 -6.22
N VAL A 279 17.65 -0.28 -6.76
CA VAL A 279 18.72 -1.10 -7.33
C VAL A 279 19.42 -0.40 -8.50
N ASP A 280 18.68 0.41 -9.27
CA ASP A 280 19.19 1.20 -10.40
C ASP A 280 19.72 2.57 -9.98
N GLY A 281 20.01 2.76 -8.68
CA GLY A 281 20.72 3.92 -8.16
C GLY A 281 19.89 5.21 -8.12
N ARG A 282 18.57 5.12 -7.92
CA ARG A 282 17.69 6.29 -7.80
C ARG A 282 17.24 6.47 -6.35
N LEU A 283 17.17 7.69 -5.90
CA LEU A 283 16.65 8.00 -4.56
C LEU A 283 15.20 8.48 -4.65
N MET A 284 14.31 7.74 -3.98
CA MET A 284 12.90 8.07 -3.87
C MET A 284 12.62 8.68 -2.48
N ILE A 285 11.81 9.72 -2.45
CA ILE A 285 11.20 10.27 -1.24
C ILE A 285 9.67 10.25 -1.37
N ARG A 286 8.98 9.79 -0.33
CA ARG A 286 7.52 9.88 -0.20
C ARG A 286 7.19 10.61 1.09
N SER A 287 6.34 11.63 1.00
CA SER A 287 5.93 12.44 2.15
C SER A 287 4.60 13.14 1.86
N LEU A 288 4.27 14.15 2.66
CA LEU A 288 3.10 15.00 2.54
C LEU A 288 1.78 14.22 2.68
N TYR A 289 0.76 14.89 3.24
CA TYR A 289 -0.55 14.27 3.49
C TYR A 289 -1.64 15.30 3.24
N ASP A 290 -2.51 15.04 2.26
CA ASP A 290 -3.66 15.88 1.96
C ASP A 290 -4.96 15.09 2.08
N TYR A 291 -6.01 15.77 2.53
CA TYR A 291 -7.33 15.19 2.70
C TYR A 291 -8.25 15.55 1.53
N GLY A 292 -8.81 14.54 0.90
CA GLY A 292 -9.93 14.66 -0.02
C GLY A 292 -9.64 15.19 -1.43
N CYS A 293 -8.52 15.87 -1.65
CA CYS A 293 -8.10 16.36 -2.96
C CYS A 293 -6.61 16.24 -3.14
N GLU A 294 -6.19 16.06 -4.37
CA GLU A 294 -4.78 16.02 -4.77
C GLU A 294 -4.20 17.42 -4.83
N ARG A 295 -2.96 17.58 -4.37
CA ARG A 295 -2.18 18.80 -4.44
C ARG A 295 -1.60 18.98 -5.85
N GLU A 296 -1.41 20.20 -6.28
CA GLU A 296 -0.71 20.52 -7.52
C GLU A 296 0.72 19.94 -7.51
N GLY A 297 1.12 19.32 -8.62
CA GLY A 297 2.39 18.60 -8.74
C GLY A 297 3.62 19.50 -8.53
N ALA A 298 3.61 20.74 -9.00
CA ALA A 298 4.70 21.70 -8.83
C ALA A 298 4.94 22.02 -7.33
N ASN A 299 3.87 22.19 -6.55
CA ASN A 299 3.97 22.43 -5.11
C ASN A 299 4.46 21.18 -4.37
N ALA A 300 3.98 19.99 -4.74
CA ALA A 300 4.48 18.73 -4.18
C ALA A 300 5.97 18.55 -4.45
N SER A 301 6.42 18.78 -5.69
CA SER A 301 7.83 18.70 -6.10
C SER A 301 8.72 19.62 -5.26
N ARG A 302 8.33 20.89 -5.10
CA ARG A 302 9.09 21.86 -4.30
C ARG A 302 9.26 21.42 -2.84
N LEU A 303 8.19 20.95 -2.20
CA LEU A 303 8.22 20.51 -0.80
C LEU A 303 9.02 19.22 -0.62
N LEU A 304 8.89 18.25 -1.54
CA LEU A 304 9.66 17.00 -1.51
C LEU A 304 11.15 17.26 -1.72
N ARG A 305 11.52 18.20 -2.62
CA ARG A 305 12.91 18.61 -2.83
C ARG A 305 13.49 19.24 -1.56
N GLN A 306 12.75 20.10 -0.89
CA GLN A 306 13.17 20.69 0.38
C GLN A 306 13.37 19.60 1.46
N SER A 307 12.46 18.66 1.58
CA SER A 307 12.54 17.55 2.51
C SER A 307 13.75 16.64 2.22
N LEU A 308 14.04 16.37 0.93
CA LEU A 308 15.21 15.59 0.50
C LEU A 308 16.52 16.32 0.84
N LYS A 309 16.59 17.62 0.55
CA LYS A 309 17.77 18.46 0.82
C LYS A 309 18.13 18.51 2.32
N PHE A 310 17.15 18.52 3.21
CA PHE A 310 17.42 18.46 4.65
C PHE A 310 18.03 17.11 5.07
N ARG A 311 17.65 16.04 4.42
CA ARG A 311 18.11 14.68 4.75
C ARG A 311 19.44 14.33 4.10
N PHE A 312 19.64 14.82 2.88
CA PHE A 312 20.83 14.60 2.07
C PHE A 312 21.32 15.91 1.45
N PRO A 313 21.98 16.80 2.25
CA PRO A 313 22.47 18.10 1.74
C PRO A 313 23.44 17.95 0.55
N GLN A 314 24.21 16.85 0.53
CA GLN A 314 25.11 16.51 -0.56
C GLN A 314 24.41 16.28 -1.90
N LEU A 315 23.11 16.01 -1.90
CA LEU A 315 22.28 15.80 -3.08
C LEU A 315 21.38 17.02 -3.40
N SER A 316 21.74 18.21 -2.94
CA SER A 316 20.89 19.41 -3.04
C SER A 316 20.61 19.88 -4.48
N ASN A 317 21.44 19.50 -5.45
CA ASN A 317 21.34 19.91 -6.86
C ASN A 317 20.69 18.85 -7.77
N ILE A 318 20.24 17.72 -7.21
CA ILE A 318 19.68 16.62 -7.99
C ILE A 318 18.25 16.93 -8.44
N ASN A 319 17.96 16.57 -9.68
CA ASN A 319 16.63 16.68 -10.27
C ASN A 319 15.75 15.47 -9.95
N PHE A 320 14.47 15.73 -9.84
CA PHE A 320 13.47 14.66 -9.88
C PHE A 320 13.12 14.34 -11.33
N GLU A 321 13.25 13.07 -11.70
CA GLU A 321 12.76 12.55 -12.97
C GLU A 321 11.23 12.49 -12.99
N SER A 322 10.63 12.12 -11.87
CA SER A 322 9.18 11.98 -11.73
C SER A 322 8.69 12.40 -10.36
N VAL A 323 7.50 13.01 -10.35
CA VAL A 323 6.73 13.34 -9.14
C VAL A 323 5.31 12.88 -9.34
N TRP A 324 4.73 12.18 -8.37
CA TRP A 324 3.38 11.64 -8.47
C TRP A 324 2.64 11.65 -7.14
N GLY A 325 1.32 11.68 -7.21
CA GLY A 325 0.43 11.46 -6.08
C GLY A 325 -0.11 10.04 -6.03
N GLY A 326 -0.51 9.60 -4.85
CA GLY A 326 -1.20 8.34 -4.63
C GLY A 326 -2.18 8.46 -3.46
N THR A 327 -3.27 7.70 -3.55
CA THR A 327 -4.34 7.74 -2.55
C THR A 327 -4.33 6.47 -1.71
N THR A 328 -4.34 6.64 -0.39
CA THR A 328 -4.49 5.53 0.56
C THR A 328 -5.83 5.63 1.27
N GLY A 329 -6.54 4.52 1.41
CA GLY A 329 -7.74 4.43 2.22
C GLY A 329 -7.39 4.30 3.69
N PHE A 330 -7.67 5.34 4.48
CA PHE A 330 -7.51 5.31 5.93
C PHE A 330 -8.84 5.14 6.63
N THR A 331 -8.85 4.30 7.66
CA THR A 331 -9.93 4.16 8.64
C THR A 331 -9.53 4.85 9.94
N PHE A 332 -10.49 5.22 10.77
CA PHE A 332 -10.21 6.04 11.96
C PHE A 332 -9.31 5.32 12.97
N ASN A 333 -9.56 4.04 13.19
CA ASN A 333 -8.87 3.21 14.18
C ASN A 333 -7.88 2.20 13.56
N GLY A 334 -7.53 2.30 12.26
CA GLY A 334 -6.61 1.39 11.59
C GLY A 334 -7.20 0.02 11.23
N GLY A 335 -8.41 -0.31 11.68
CA GLY A 335 -9.05 -1.57 11.36
C GLY A 335 -9.54 -1.63 9.90
N PRO A 336 -9.49 -2.80 9.22
CA PRO A 336 -9.99 -2.94 7.85
C PRO A 336 -11.52 -2.91 7.77
N ILE A 337 -12.04 -2.58 6.59
CA ILE A 337 -13.42 -2.83 6.19
C ILE A 337 -13.36 -4.11 5.37
N TRP A 338 -13.89 -5.22 5.92
CA TRP A 338 -13.71 -6.52 5.31
C TRP A 338 -14.89 -7.45 5.56
N GLY A 339 -15.31 -8.18 4.52
CA GLY A 339 -16.34 -9.20 4.56
C GLY A 339 -17.53 -8.91 3.66
N GLU A 340 -18.63 -9.63 3.86
CA GLU A 340 -19.91 -9.39 3.19
C GLU A 340 -20.61 -8.21 3.85
N ILE A 341 -20.98 -7.19 3.07
CA ILE A 341 -21.64 -5.96 3.55
C ILE A 341 -23.11 -5.90 3.15
N GLU A 342 -23.45 -6.54 2.06
CA GLU A 342 -24.79 -6.82 1.60
C GLU A 342 -24.79 -8.21 0.96
N LYS A 343 -25.95 -8.84 0.81
CA LYS A 343 -26.04 -10.18 0.21
C LYS A 343 -25.34 -10.24 -1.14
N ASN A 344 -24.28 -11.05 -1.24
CA ASN A 344 -23.43 -11.21 -2.42
C ASN A 344 -22.60 -9.95 -2.80
N ILE A 345 -22.45 -8.97 -1.92
CA ILE A 345 -21.45 -7.91 -2.06
C ILE A 345 -20.40 -8.07 -0.96
N TYR A 346 -19.18 -8.27 -1.39
CA TYR A 346 -18.00 -8.45 -0.54
C TYR A 346 -17.08 -7.25 -0.69
N ILE A 347 -16.44 -6.81 0.38
CA ILE A 347 -15.53 -5.67 0.37
C ILE A 347 -14.23 -5.98 1.11
N SER A 348 -13.11 -5.47 0.58
CA SER A 348 -11.87 -5.33 1.30
C SER A 348 -11.26 -3.97 1.03
N ALA A 349 -11.29 -3.09 2.03
CA ALA A 349 -10.82 -1.71 1.96
C ALA A 349 -10.21 -1.25 3.29
N GLY A 350 -9.59 -0.07 3.30
CA GLY A 350 -8.94 0.45 4.50
C GLY A 350 -7.59 -0.22 4.75
N CYS A 351 -6.70 -0.18 3.75
CA CYS A 351 -5.36 -0.79 3.84
C CYS A 351 -4.42 -0.07 4.82
N ASN A 352 -4.74 1.19 5.22
CA ASN A 352 -3.99 1.98 6.19
C ASN A 352 -2.47 2.04 5.93
N GLY A 353 -2.05 2.03 4.66
CA GLY A 353 -0.65 2.08 4.24
C GLY A 353 0.02 0.71 4.03
N GLY A 354 -0.58 -0.39 4.46
CA GLY A 354 -0.04 -1.76 4.28
C GLY A 354 -0.60 -2.52 3.06
N GLY A 355 -0.93 -1.84 1.97
CA GLY A 355 -1.76 -2.34 0.89
C GLY A 355 -1.19 -3.50 0.07
N ILE A 356 0.13 -3.68 -0.05
CA ILE A 356 0.72 -4.77 -0.81
C ILE A 356 0.40 -6.11 -0.12
N VAL A 357 0.95 -6.34 1.04
CA VAL A 357 0.86 -7.64 1.72
C VAL A 357 -0.51 -7.84 2.36
N LYS A 358 -1.00 -6.87 3.16
CA LYS A 358 -2.34 -6.98 3.78
C LYS A 358 -3.46 -7.02 2.73
N GLY A 359 -3.33 -6.25 1.63
CA GLY A 359 -4.31 -6.28 0.55
C GLY A 359 -4.39 -7.65 -0.13
N THR A 360 -3.24 -8.28 -0.38
CA THR A 360 -3.16 -9.65 -0.92
C THR A 360 -3.78 -10.66 0.05
N LEU A 361 -3.36 -10.64 1.33
CA LEU A 361 -3.91 -11.51 2.37
C LEU A 361 -5.44 -11.39 2.48
N PHE A 362 -5.94 -10.17 2.58
CA PHE A 362 -7.36 -9.92 2.74
C PHE A 362 -8.16 -10.29 1.49
N GLY A 363 -7.59 -10.15 0.30
CA GLY A 363 -8.20 -10.57 -0.95
C GLY A 363 -8.38 -12.09 -1.02
N GLU A 364 -7.35 -12.86 -0.66
CA GLU A 364 -7.42 -14.32 -0.61
C GLU A 364 -8.45 -14.80 0.42
N LEU A 365 -8.38 -14.26 1.64
CA LEU A 365 -9.31 -14.62 2.71
C LEU A 365 -10.75 -14.22 2.37
N LEU A 366 -10.96 -13.13 1.62
CA LEU A 366 -12.29 -12.69 1.18
C LEU A 366 -12.89 -13.70 0.19
N ALA A 367 -12.09 -14.18 -0.78
CA ALA A 367 -12.53 -15.23 -1.71
C ALA A 367 -12.89 -16.53 -0.97
N MET A 368 -12.10 -16.93 0.02
CA MET A 368 -12.39 -18.09 0.86
C MET A 368 -13.70 -17.92 1.64
N SER A 369 -13.85 -16.78 2.31
CA SER A 369 -15.05 -16.47 3.11
C SER A 369 -16.32 -16.41 2.25
N ALA A 370 -16.25 -15.77 1.08
CA ALA A 370 -17.36 -15.68 0.13
C ALA A 370 -17.80 -17.05 -0.42
N ASN A 371 -16.93 -18.04 -0.34
CA ASN A 371 -17.18 -19.44 -0.70
C ASN A 371 -17.37 -20.35 0.52
N GLN A 372 -17.66 -19.76 1.69
CA GLN A 372 -17.98 -20.48 2.93
C GLN A 372 -16.85 -21.39 3.46
N LEU A 373 -15.62 -21.12 3.06
CA LEU A 373 -14.45 -21.79 3.61
C LEU A 373 -14.03 -21.16 4.94
N LYS A 374 -13.44 -21.96 5.81
CA LYS A 374 -12.94 -21.48 7.11
C LYS A 374 -11.79 -20.50 6.93
N VAL A 375 -11.91 -19.32 7.54
CA VAL A 375 -10.90 -18.26 7.58
C VAL A 375 -10.60 -17.82 9.01
N PRO A 376 -9.44 -17.25 9.29
CA PRO A 376 -9.18 -16.58 10.56
C PRO A 376 -10.22 -15.49 10.84
N LYS A 377 -10.55 -15.26 12.10
CA LYS A 377 -11.48 -14.17 12.48
C LYS A 377 -10.77 -12.82 12.32
N ILE A 378 -10.88 -12.21 11.13
CA ILE A 378 -10.20 -10.96 10.77
C ILE A 378 -10.44 -9.86 11.79
N LYS A 379 -11.68 -9.71 12.27
CA LYS A 379 -12.04 -8.75 13.33
C LYS A 379 -11.22 -8.94 14.61
N ASN A 380 -10.92 -10.17 14.99
CA ASN A 380 -10.13 -10.45 16.20
C ASN A 380 -8.63 -10.17 16.00
N LEU A 381 -8.12 -10.41 14.79
CA LEU A 381 -6.70 -10.25 14.47
C LEU A 381 -6.34 -8.80 14.09
N PHE A 382 -7.11 -8.22 13.19
CA PHE A 382 -6.80 -6.91 12.58
C PHE A 382 -7.77 -5.80 12.99
N GLY A 383 -8.76 -6.10 13.85
CA GLY A 383 -9.82 -5.18 14.19
C GLY A 383 -10.88 -5.04 13.11
N SER A 384 -11.71 -4.03 13.25
CA SER A 384 -12.67 -3.59 12.23
C SER A 384 -12.75 -2.06 12.23
N ALA A 385 -13.02 -1.47 11.07
CA ALA A 385 -13.16 -0.03 10.95
C ALA A 385 -14.23 0.53 11.86
N SER A 386 -13.93 1.59 12.58
CA SER A 386 -14.89 2.37 13.36
C SER A 386 -15.50 3.50 12.52
N ARG A 387 -16.71 3.91 12.89
CA ARG A 387 -17.41 5.00 12.21
C ARG A 387 -16.66 6.32 12.42
N MET A 388 -16.53 7.10 11.36
CA MET A 388 -15.96 8.44 11.36
C MET A 388 -17.08 9.50 11.48
N PRO A 389 -16.74 10.70 11.96
CA PRO A 389 -17.60 11.87 11.83
C PRO A 389 -18.01 12.10 10.37
N SER A 390 -19.16 12.72 10.15
CA SER A 390 -19.58 13.14 8.81
C SER A 390 -18.77 14.37 8.33
N GLU A 391 -18.79 14.63 7.02
CA GLU A 391 -18.31 15.91 6.50
C GLU A 391 -19.23 17.06 6.95
N PRO A 392 -18.71 18.26 7.24
CA PRO A 392 -17.29 18.68 7.09
C PRO A 392 -16.40 18.39 8.33
N PHE A 393 -16.95 17.87 9.42
CA PHE A 393 -16.22 17.68 10.69
C PHE A 393 -15.00 16.79 10.55
N ARG A 394 -15.08 15.77 9.67
CA ARG A 394 -13.96 14.87 9.36
C ARG A 394 -12.78 15.62 8.78
N LYS A 395 -13.04 16.49 7.79
CA LYS A 395 -12.01 17.32 7.15
C LYS A 395 -11.37 18.31 8.13
N ILE A 396 -12.19 18.93 8.99
CA ILE A 396 -11.72 19.87 10.04
C ILE A 396 -10.86 19.12 11.04
N GLY A 397 -11.34 17.97 11.53
CA GLY A 397 -10.59 17.11 12.46
C GLY A 397 -9.25 16.65 11.89
N PHE A 398 -9.21 16.22 10.64
CA PHE A 398 -7.96 15.83 9.97
C PHE A 398 -6.98 17.01 9.91
N LYS A 399 -7.41 18.19 9.49
CA LYS A 399 -6.56 19.38 9.43
C LYS A 399 -6.00 19.77 10.80
N LEU A 400 -6.84 19.78 11.82
CA LEU A 400 -6.44 20.12 13.18
C LEU A 400 -5.42 19.11 13.74
N ILE A 401 -5.70 17.81 13.63
CA ILE A 401 -4.80 16.76 14.09
C ILE A 401 -3.48 16.81 13.31
N SER A 402 -3.52 16.97 11.98
CA SER A 402 -2.31 17.09 11.17
C SER A 402 -1.48 18.29 11.55
N MET A 403 -2.09 19.44 11.86
CA MET A 403 -1.38 20.64 12.31
C MET A 403 -0.72 20.44 13.68
N ILE A 404 -1.42 19.82 14.63
CA ILE A 404 -0.87 19.51 15.96
C ILE A 404 0.29 18.53 15.85
N GLU A 405 0.10 17.44 15.09
CA GLU A 405 1.13 16.42 14.87
C GLU A 405 2.34 16.98 14.12
N SER A 406 2.14 17.86 13.14
CA SER A 406 3.24 18.52 12.42
C SER A 406 4.08 19.39 13.36
N LYS A 407 3.43 20.13 14.28
CA LYS A 407 4.16 20.91 15.28
C LYS A 407 4.96 20.03 16.25
N ARG A 408 4.44 18.86 16.61
CA ARG A 408 5.12 17.88 17.48
C ARG A 408 6.24 17.15 16.76
N ALA A 409 6.00 16.77 15.52
CA ALA A 409 6.95 16.02 14.72
C ALA A 409 8.22 16.79 14.37
N LYS A 410 8.14 18.13 14.23
CA LYS A 410 9.30 18.99 13.91
C LYS A 410 10.11 18.42 12.74
N LYS A 411 11.33 17.96 13.04
CA LYS A 411 12.28 17.40 12.06
C LYS A 411 11.86 16.06 11.42
N GLU A 412 10.79 15.42 11.86
CA GLU A 412 10.37 14.16 11.24
C GLU A 412 9.70 14.35 9.86
N ILE A 413 9.16 15.55 9.59
CA ILE A 413 8.40 15.88 8.38
C ILE A 413 9.30 16.35 7.26
#